data_2468abaf68505b850d37ff3b32b0fe00
#
_entry.id   2468abaf68505b850d37ff3b32b0fe00
#
_cell.length_a   1.000
_cell.length_b   1.000
_cell.length_c   1.000
_cell.angle_alpha   90.00
_cell.angle_beta   90.00
_cell.angle_gamma   90.00
#
_symmetry.space_group_name_H-M   'P 1'
#
loop_
_entity.id
_entity.type
_entity.pdbx_description
1 polymer ?
#
loop_
_entity_poly.entity_id
_entity_poly.type
_entity_poly.pdbx_seq_one_letter_code
_entity_poly.pdbx_strand_id
1 'polypeptide(L)'
;FGTPMLIGEGFTVLPVLIYNEYISEMGGNANLASALSVIVVLCSTGVLLVQKLLISRKNYVMTAMRPPQEVVLKGWKRAAASLPVILIAAISIMPQAVVLVTSFINTKGPRFVEGFGLGSYKTIVSRLGLNIRNTYVFSLAAIVLIVLGGMLISYLTVRRKGKVARILDMMIMFPFVIPGSVLGISLVVAFNKKPLLLTGTAAILIISYVVRKLPYTVRSGSAFLHQMDP
;
A
#
# COMPACT_ATOMS: atom_id res chain seq x y z
N PHE A 1 7.29 4.84 -3.19
CA PHE A 1 7.93 4.82 -4.52
C PHE A 1 7.53 6.05 -5.36
N GLY A 2 6.24 6.27 -5.62
CA GLY A 2 5.78 7.36 -6.49
C GLY A 2 6.17 8.76 -5.99
N THR A 3 5.95 9.05 -4.73
CA THR A 3 6.27 10.36 -4.15
C THR A 3 7.75 10.73 -4.29
N PRO A 4 8.72 9.90 -3.85
CA PRO A 4 10.15 10.20 -4.07
C PRO A 4 10.53 10.31 -5.53
N MET A 5 9.90 9.57 -6.42
CA MET A 5 10.15 9.63 -7.86
C MET A 5 9.70 10.98 -8.48
N LEU A 6 8.58 11.52 -8.00
CA LEU A 6 7.98 12.73 -8.57
C LEU A 6 8.54 14.03 -7.99
N ILE A 7 8.86 14.05 -6.69
CA ILE A 7 9.26 15.28 -5.99
C ILE A 7 10.70 15.26 -5.47
N GLY A 8 11.36 14.11 -5.53
CA GLY A 8 12.73 13.92 -5.05
C GLY A 8 13.80 14.15 -6.11
N GLU A 9 13.65 15.15 -6.97
CA GLU A 9 14.64 15.46 -8.00
C GLU A 9 16.01 15.75 -7.35
N GLY A 10 17.03 14.99 -7.76
CA GLY A 10 18.37 15.02 -7.14
C GLY A 10 18.56 14.12 -5.91
N PHE A 11 17.50 13.55 -5.34
CA PHE A 11 17.58 12.61 -4.20
C PHE A 11 17.01 11.25 -4.58
N THR A 12 17.88 10.33 -4.99
CA THR A 12 17.44 8.99 -5.41
C THR A 12 17.38 8.04 -4.22
N VAL A 13 16.20 7.53 -3.91
CA VAL A 13 16.00 6.48 -2.90
C VAL A 13 16.08 5.09 -3.54
N LEU A 14 16.50 4.08 -2.76
CA LEU A 14 16.71 2.71 -3.28
C LEU A 14 15.56 2.16 -4.15
N PRO A 15 14.27 2.28 -3.81
CA PRO A 15 13.19 1.79 -4.67
C PRO A 15 13.08 2.51 -6.01
N VAL A 16 13.48 3.77 -6.09
CA VAL A 16 13.53 4.54 -7.35
C VAL A 16 14.74 4.10 -8.17
N LEU A 17 15.89 3.92 -7.54
CA LEU A 17 17.10 3.42 -8.20
C LEU A 17 16.85 2.05 -8.81
N ILE A 18 16.25 1.11 -8.08
CA ILE A 18 15.88 -0.22 -8.58
C ILE A 18 14.99 -0.13 -9.83
N TYR A 19 14.00 0.76 -9.79
CA TYR A 19 13.10 0.98 -10.92
C TYR A 19 13.86 1.54 -12.13
N ASN A 20 14.69 2.55 -11.92
CA ASN A 20 15.45 3.17 -12.99
C ASN A 20 16.45 2.19 -13.62
N GLU A 21 17.17 1.39 -12.82
CA GLU A 21 18.09 0.36 -13.30
C GLU A 21 17.38 -0.74 -14.11
N TYR A 22 16.12 -1.03 -13.79
CA TYR A 22 15.34 -2.04 -14.50
C TYR A 22 14.75 -1.53 -15.83
N ILE A 23 14.32 -0.25 -15.89
CA ILE A 23 13.59 0.33 -17.04
C ILE A 23 14.51 1.15 -17.94
N SER A 24 15.75 1.46 -17.52
CA SER A 24 16.65 2.30 -18.29
C SER A 24 16.86 1.78 -19.72
N GLU A 25 16.40 2.57 -20.70
CA GLU A 25 16.64 2.31 -22.12
C GLU A 25 18.11 2.47 -22.52
N MET A 26 18.92 3.13 -21.68
CA MET A 26 20.35 3.38 -21.91
C MET A 26 21.27 2.28 -21.36
N GLY A 27 20.76 1.05 -21.18
CA GLY A 27 21.57 -0.07 -20.70
C GLY A 27 21.39 -0.38 -19.23
N GLY A 28 20.17 -0.36 -18.74
CA GLY A 28 19.85 -0.78 -17.37
C GLY A 28 20.33 -2.19 -17.06
N ASN A 29 20.80 -2.40 -15.84
CA ASN A 29 21.34 -3.68 -15.40
C ASN A 29 20.30 -4.42 -14.53
N ALA A 30 19.57 -5.36 -15.13
CA ALA A 30 18.58 -6.17 -14.43
C ALA A 30 19.19 -6.98 -13.27
N ASN A 31 20.46 -7.37 -13.37
CA ASN A 31 21.15 -8.09 -12.30
C ASN A 31 21.44 -7.16 -11.12
N LEU A 32 21.84 -5.90 -11.40
CA LEU A 32 22.03 -4.88 -10.36
C LEU A 32 20.71 -4.53 -9.69
N ALA A 33 19.64 -4.33 -10.46
CA ALA A 33 18.29 -4.09 -9.92
C ALA A 33 17.84 -5.24 -9.02
N SER A 34 18.10 -6.49 -9.41
CA SER A 34 17.78 -7.68 -8.61
C SER A 34 18.60 -7.73 -7.31
N ALA A 35 19.92 -7.46 -7.38
CA ALA A 35 20.79 -7.43 -6.19
C ALA A 35 20.36 -6.34 -5.19
N LEU A 36 20.07 -5.12 -5.67
CA LEU A 36 19.55 -4.04 -4.85
C LEU A 36 18.20 -4.40 -4.22
N SER A 37 17.34 -5.10 -4.96
CA SER A 37 16.05 -5.59 -4.46
C SER A 37 16.22 -6.55 -3.28
N VAL A 38 17.18 -7.48 -3.38
CA VAL A 38 17.49 -8.42 -2.28
C VAL A 38 17.98 -7.67 -1.04
N ILE A 39 18.87 -6.69 -1.22
CA ILE A 39 19.37 -5.87 -0.10
C ILE A 39 18.22 -5.16 0.62
N VAL A 40 17.33 -4.50 -0.13
CA VAL A 40 16.17 -3.80 0.44
C VAL A 40 15.26 -4.77 1.20
N VAL A 41 15.00 -5.96 0.65
CA VAL A 41 14.18 -6.98 1.31
C VAL A 41 14.84 -7.48 2.60
N LEU A 42 16.14 -7.74 2.58
CA LEU A 42 16.88 -8.16 3.77
C LEU A 42 16.87 -7.09 4.86
N CYS A 43 17.15 -5.84 4.52
CA CYS A 43 17.09 -4.72 5.48
C CYS A 43 15.68 -4.56 6.07
N SER A 44 14.65 -4.57 5.24
CA SER A 44 13.26 -4.40 5.66
C SER A 44 12.81 -5.59 6.53
N THR A 45 13.19 -6.81 6.18
CA THR A 45 12.91 -8.01 6.99
C THR A 45 13.63 -7.95 8.33
N GLY A 46 14.89 -7.48 8.35
CA GLY A 46 15.64 -7.26 9.60
C GLY A 46 14.94 -6.29 10.53
N VAL A 47 14.47 -5.15 10.02
CA VAL A 47 13.70 -4.16 10.80
C VAL A 47 12.43 -4.78 11.36
N LEU A 48 11.68 -5.56 10.57
CA LEU A 48 10.47 -6.25 11.04
C LEU A 48 10.76 -7.28 12.13
N LEU A 49 11.84 -8.04 12.01
CA LEU A 49 12.22 -9.00 13.04
C LEU A 49 12.55 -8.30 14.35
N VAL A 50 13.31 -7.20 14.29
CA VAL A 50 13.62 -6.37 15.47
C VAL A 50 12.34 -5.81 16.08
N GLN A 51 11.45 -5.25 15.27
CA GLN A 51 10.14 -4.75 15.72
C GLN A 51 9.33 -5.87 16.40
N LYS A 52 9.25 -7.05 15.80
CA LYS A 52 8.53 -8.19 16.37
C LYS A 52 9.11 -8.62 17.71
N LEU A 53 10.44 -8.66 17.83
CA LEU A 53 11.12 -8.99 19.10
C LEU A 53 10.86 -7.94 20.19
N LEU A 54 10.85 -6.66 19.84
CA LEU A 54 10.57 -5.57 20.78
C LEU A 54 9.12 -5.59 21.27
N ILE A 55 8.16 -5.77 20.33
CA ILE A 55 6.74 -5.81 20.65
C ILE A 55 6.35 -7.07 21.43
N SER A 56 6.95 -8.24 21.11
CA SER A 56 6.63 -9.48 21.78
C SER A 56 7.02 -9.49 23.27
N ARG A 57 7.90 -8.59 23.69
CA ARG A 57 8.31 -8.44 25.10
C ARG A 57 7.34 -7.62 25.96
N LYS A 58 6.33 -6.99 25.35
CA LYS A 58 5.35 -6.15 26.06
C LYS A 58 3.94 -6.53 25.63
N ASN A 59 3.06 -6.74 26.62
CA ASN A 59 1.63 -6.95 26.37
C ASN A 59 0.96 -5.60 26.12
N TYR A 60 0.65 -5.31 24.84
CA TYR A 60 -0.10 -4.12 24.44
C TYR A 60 -1.60 -4.41 24.21
N VAL A 61 -2.08 -5.56 24.67
CA VAL A 61 -3.49 -5.95 24.48
C VAL A 61 -4.34 -5.11 25.42
N MET A 62 -5.14 -4.21 24.88
CA MET A 62 -6.24 -3.59 25.59
C MET A 62 -7.28 -4.66 25.88
N THR A 63 -7.50 -4.95 27.16
CA THR A 63 -8.59 -5.83 27.59
C THR A 63 -9.90 -5.07 27.41
N ALA A 64 -10.86 -5.64 26.69
CA ALA A 64 -12.20 -5.04 26.49
C ALA A 64 -12.93 -4.75 27.82
N MET A 65 -12.50 -5.39 28.90
CA MET A 65 -13.04 -5.18 30.26
C MET A 65 -12.61 -3.86 30.92
N ARG A 66 -11.62 -3.14 30.38
CA ARG A 66 -11.21 -1.82 30.91
C ARG A 66 -11.06 -0.85 29.75
N PRO A 67 -12.16 -0.27 29.27
CA PRO A 67 -12.06 0.79 28.29
C PRO A 67 -11.28 1.96 28.90
N PRO A 68 -10.46 2.67 28.10
CA PRO A 68 -9.75 3.85 28.57
C PRO A 68 -10.77 4.86 29.10
N GLN A 69 -10.50 5.42 30.29
CA GLN A 69 -11.36 6.45 30.85
C GLN A 69 -11.32 7.69 29.93
N GLU A 70 -12.50 8.15 29.55
CA GLU A 70 -12.62 9.39 28.77
C GLU A 70 -12.23 10.58 29.63
N VAL A 71 -11.16 11.26 29.26
CA VAL A 71 -10.73 12.50 29.91
C VAL A 71 -11.42 13.67 29.20
N VAL A 72 -12.46 14.22 29.80
CA VAL A 72 -13.14 15.41 29.29
C VAL A 72 -12.30 16.65 29.59
N LEU A 73 -11.57 17.14 28.59
CA LEU A 73 -10.84 18.40 28.68
C LEU A 73 -11.81 19.59 28.59
N LYS A 74 -11.67 20.56 29.51
CA LYS A 74 -12.50 21.78 29.54
C LYS A 74 -11.64 23.03 29.37
N GLY A 75 -12.26 24.10 28.87
CA GLY A 75 -11.63 25.41 28.74
C GLY A 75 -10.39 25.42 27.82
N TRP A 76 -9.36 26.17 28.21
CA TRP A 76 -8.14 26.35 27.43
C TRP A 76 -7.38 25.03 27.16
N LYS A 77 -7.48 24.04 28.05
CA LYS A 77 -6.85 22.71 27.87
C LYS A 77 -7.44 21.98 26.67
N ARG A 78 -8.76 22.13 26.44
CA ARG A 78 -9.40 21.59 25.24
C ARG A 78 -8.89 22.27 23.97
N ALA A 79 -8.80 23.61 23.98
CA ALA A 79 -8.28 24.37 22.85
C ALA A 79 -6.81 24.01 22.55
N ALA A 80 -5.98 23.94 23.58
CA ALA A 80 -4.56 23.55 23.44
C ALA A 80 -4.36 22.12 22.91
N ALA A 81 -5.23 21.18 23.26
CA ALA A 81 -5.17 19.83 22.75
C ALA A 81 -5.78 19.68 21.34
N SER A 82 -6.84 20.44 21.01
CA SER A 82 -7.50 20.35 19.71
C SER A 82 -6.77 21.13 18.61
N LEU A 83 -6.08 22.22 18.92
CA LEU A 83 -5.37 23.05 17.94
C LEU A 83 -4.33 22.26 17.12
N PRO A 84 -3.40 21.48 17.72
CA PRO A 84 -2.45 20.67 16.96
C PRO A 84 -3.15 19.64 16.07
N VAL A 85 -4.21 19.02 16.56
CA VAL A 85 -4.97 18.03 15.79
C VAL A 85 -5.63 18.66 14.56
N ILE A 86 -6.25 19.84 14.73
CA ILE A 86 -6.87 20.60 13.65
C ILE A 86 -5.81 21.05 12.63
N LEU A 87 -4.66 21.54 13.09
CA LEU A 87 -3.56 21.95 12.21
C LEU A 87 -3.03 20.77 11.38
N ILE A 88 -2.79 19.62 12.02
CA ILE A 88 -2.33 18.42 11.32
C ILE A 88 -3.38 17.97 10.31
N ALA A 89 -4.67 17.96 10.68
CA ALA A 89 -5.75 17.62 9.77
C ALA A 89 -5.83 18.61 8.59
N ALA A 90 -5.72 19.91 8.83
CA ALA A 90 -5.74 20.92 7.78
C ALA A 90 -4.57 20.75 6.79
N ILE A 91 -3.35 20.54 7.30
CA ILE A 91 -2.16 20.27 6.47
C ILE A 91 -2.35 18.96 5.67
N SER A 92 -2.94 17.94 6.27
CA SER A 92 -3.19 16.65 5.60
C SER A 92 -4.24 16.75 4.47
N ILE A 93 -5.21 17.67 4.59
CA ILE A 93 -6.25 17.90 3.57
C ILE A 93 -5.76 18.82 2.45
N MET A 94 -4.74 19.64 2.72
CA MET A 94 -4.24 20.66 1.76
C MET A 94 -3.91 20.06 0.37
N PRO A 95 -3.18 18.94 0.22
CA PRO A 95 -2.89 18.37 -1.10
C PRO A 95 -4.16 18.01 -1.88
N GLN A 96 -5.17 17.46 -1.21
CA GLN A 96 -6.45 17.09 -1.82
C GLN A 96 -7.22 18.33 -2.26
N ALA A 97 -7.21 19.40 -1.46
CA ALA A 97 -7.82 20.68 -1.81
C ALA A 97 -7.14 21.29 -3.05
N VAL A 98 -5.81 21.25 -3.11
CA VAL A 98 -5.05 21.71 -4.29
C VAL A 98 -5.45 20.92 -5.53
N VAL A 99 -5.49 19.58 -5.47
CA VAL A 99 -5.90 18.73 -6.59
C VAL A 99 -7.34 19.05 -7.02
N LEU A 100 -8.25 19.25 -6.06
CA LEU A 100 -9.63 19.62 -6.35
C LEU A 100 -9.71 20.95 -7.10
N VAL A 101 -9.04 21.98 -6.63
CA VAL A 101 -9.04 23.30 -7.28
C VAL A 101 -8.39 23.23 -8.67
N THR A 102 -7.22 22.59 -8.78
CA THR A 102 -6.50 22.50 -10.06
C THR A 102 -7.24 21.65 -11.08
N SER A 103 -8.10 20.72 -10.67
CA SER A 103 -8.90 19.89 -11.58
C SER A 103 -9.92 20.73 -12.41
N PHE A 104 -10.30 21.90 -11.92
CA PHE A 104 -11.18 22.84 -12.63
C PHE A 104 -10.44 23.89 -13.43
N ILE A 105 -9.10 24.01 -13.30
CA ILE A 105 -8.32 24.95 -14.10
C ILE A 105 -8.17 24.41 -15.50
N ASN A 106 -8.34 25.29 -16.49
CA ASN A 106 -8.14 24.93 -17.88
C ASN A 106 -6.67 24.59 -18.16
N THR A 107 -6.43 23.62 -19.05
CA THR A 107 -5.09 23.19 -19.42
C THR A 107 -4.89 23.22 -20.93
N LYS A 108 -3.67 23.56 -21.36
CA LYS A 108 -3.24 23.46 -22.75
C LYS A 108 -1.97 22.60 -22.79
N GLY A 109 -2.13 21.29 -23.07
CA GLY A 109 -1.07 20.31 -22.84
C GLY A 109 -0.72 20.22 -21.35
N PRO A 110 0.56 20.25 -20.96
CA PRO A 110 0.99 20.16 -19.58
C PRO A 110 0.91 21.49 -18.79
N ARG A 111 0.47 22.59 -19.42
CA ARG A 111 0.45 23.92 -18.80
C ARG A 111 -0.95 24.30 -18.37
N PHE A 112 -1.07 24.89 -17.18
CA PHE A 112 -2.27 25.56 -16.73
C PHE A 112 -2.43 26.88 -17.50
N VAL A 113 -3.65 27.18 -17.94
CA VAL A 113 -4.03 28.44 -18.57
C VAL A 113 -5.13 29.09 -17.77
N GLU A 114 -5.30 30.39 -17.96
CA GLU A 114 -6.31 31.16 -17.23
C GLU A 114 -7.73 30.63 -17.53
N GLY A 115 -8.57 30.64 -16.49
CA GLY A 115 -9.97 30.25 -16.54
C GLY A 115 -10.26 28.88 -15.93
N PHE A 116 -11.50 28.75 -15.47
CA PHE A 116 -12.06 27.53 -14.92
C PHE A 116 -12.98 26.84 -15.91
N GLY A 117 -12.99 25.52 -15.92
CA GLY A 117 -13.84 24.76 -16.82
C GLY A 117 -13.89 23.28 -16.48
N LEU A 118 -14.77 22.55 -17.18
CA LEU A 118 -14.94 21.12 -17.07
C LEU A 118 -14.26 20.36 -18.24
N GLY A 119 -13.34 20.98 -18.95
CA GLY A 119 -12.66 20.40 -20.12
C GLY A 119 -11.93 19.11 -19.80
N SER A 120 -11.19 19.07 -18.68
CA SER A 120 -10.49 17.89 -18.19
C SER A 120 -11.45 16.73 -17.90
N TYR A 121 -12.59 17.01 -17.26
CA TYR A 121 -13.62 16.00 -16.97
C TYR A 121 -14.29 15.44 -18.21
N LYS A 122 -14.60 16.29 -19.21
CA LYS A 122 -15.12 15.84 -20.50
C LYS A 122 -14.12 14.92 -21.23
N THR A 123 -12.84 15.24 -21.18
CA THR A 123 -11.77 14.42 -21.76
C THR A 123 -11.65 13.08 -21.03
N ILE A 124 -11.76 13.05 -19.70
CA ILE A 124 -11.74 11.82 -18.92
C ILE A 124 -12.87 10.89 -19.36
N VAL A 125 -14.10 11.40 -19.41
CA VAL A 125 -15.26 10.58 -19.79
C VAL A 125 -15.15 10.06 -21.22
N SER A 126 -14.70 10.90 -22.16
CA SER A 126 -14.66 10.53 -23.58
C SER A 126 -13.47 9.62 -23.97
N ARG A 127 -12.32 9.77 -23.29
CA ARG A 127 -11.08 9.09 -23.70
C ARG A 127 -10.60 8.02 -22.73
N LEU A 128 -10.90 8.15 -21.44
CA LEU A 128 -10.35 7.29 -20.37
C LEU A 128 -11.38 6.32 -19.78
N GLY A 129 -12.57 6.20 -20.35
CA GLY A 129 -13.62 5.31 -19.83
C GLY A 129 -13.18 3.86 -19.67
N LEU A 130 -12.38 3.34 -20.62
CA LEU A 130 -11.83 1.98 -20.52
C LEU A 130 -10.86 1.84 -19.34
N ASN A 131 -10.00 2.82 -19.10
CA ASN A 131 -9.03 2.81 -18.01
C ASN A 131 -9.74 2.87 -16.64
N ILE A 132 -10.79 3.67 -16.55
CA ILE A 132 -11.65 3.76 -15.37
C ILE A 132 -12.31 2.41 -15.12
N ARG A 133 -12.95 1.84 -16.13
CA ARG A 133 -13.58 0.51 -16.04
C ARG A 133 -12.58 -0.56 -15.57
N ASN A 134 -11.40 -0.62 -16.18
CA ASN A 134 -10.38 -1.60 -15.83
C ASN A 134 -9.92 -1.43 -14.37
N THR A 135 -9.75 -0.19 -13.90
CA THR A 135 -9.40 0.09 -12.51
C THR A 135 -10.43 -0.48 -11.55
N TYR A 136 -11.72 -0.25 -11.79
CA TYR A 136 -12.77 -0.77 -10.93
C TYR A 136 -12.91 -2.29 -11.01
N VAL A 137 -12.92 -2.86 -12.22
CA VAL A 137 -13.08 -4.31 -12.42
C VAL A 137 -11.94 -5.09 -11.78
N PHE A 138 -10.69 -4.69 -12.01
CA PHE A 138 -9.54 -5.41 -11.46
C PHE A 138 -9.44 -5.24 -9.94
N SER A 139 -9.77 -4.06 -9.43
CA SER A 139 -9.80 -3.82 -7.99
C SER A 139 -10.91 -4.62 -7.31
N LEU A 140 -12.12 -4.68 -7.87
CA LEU A 140 -13.22 -5.47 -7.33
C LEU A 140 -12.88 -6.97 -7.32
N ALA A 141 -12.34 -7.49 -8.43
CA ALA A 141 -11.89 -8.88 -8.49
C ALA A 141 -10.83 -9.18 -7.42
N ALA A 142 -9.86 -8.28 -7.25
CA ALA A 142 -8.85 -8.42 -6.21
C ALA A 142 -9.45 -8.37 -4.80
N ILE A 143 -10.40 -7.45 -4.53
CA ILE A 143 -11.08 -7.33 -3.22
C ILE A 143 -11.79 -8.62 -2.86
N VAL A 144 -12.54 -9.22 -3.79
CA VAL A 144 -13.23 -10.49 -3.54
C VAL A 144 -12.24 -11.58 -3.14
N LEU A 145 -11.14 -11.72 -3.89
CA LEU A 145 -10.10 -12.71 -3.57
C LEU A 145 -9.39 -12.42 -2.24
N ILE A 146 -9.11 -11.14 -1.93
CA ILE A 146 -8.48 -10.71 -0.69
C ILE A 146 -9.39 -10.99 0.50
N VAL A 147 -10.67 -10.69 0.40
CA VAL A 147 -11.63 -10.91 1.48
C VAL A 147 -11.78 -12.40 1.75
N LEU A 148 -12.08 -13.20 0.72
CA LEU A 148 -12.26 -14.65 0.88
C LEU A 148 -10.97 -15.33 1.37
N GLY A 149 -9.85 -15.08 0.72
CA GLY A 149 -8.56 -15.64 1.11
C GLY A 149 -8.09 -15.13 2.47
N GLY A 150 -8.24 -13.84 2.72
CA GLY A 150 -7.83 -13.21 3.99
C GLY A 150 -8.63 -13.71 5.19
N MET A 151 -9.94 -13.87 5.05
CA MET A 151 -10.79 -14.44 6.12
C MET A 151 -10.42 -15.91 6.39
N LEU A 152 -10.25 -16.72 5.34
CA LEU A 152 -9.85 -18.11 5.48
C LEU A 152 -8.50 -18.24 6.19
N ILE A 153 -7.51 -17.45 5.77
CA ILE A 153 -6.18 -17.47 6.36
C ILE A 153 -6.21 -16.97 7.81
N SER A 154 -6.94 -15.90 8.10
CA SER A 154 -7.11 -15.40 9.47
C SER A 154 -7.71 -16.47 10.38
N TYR A 155 -8.74 -17.16 9.91
CA TYR A 155 -9.34 -18.27 10.66
C TYR A 155 -8.33 -19.38 10.93
N LEU A 156 -7.57 -19.82 9.92
CA LEU A 156 -6.57 -20.87 10.05
C LEU A 156 -5.43 -20.46 11.01
N THR A 157 -4.99 -19.21 10.94
CA THR A 157 -3.87 -18.73 11.79
C THR A 157 -4.26 -18.50 13.23
N VAL A 158 -5.50 -18.10 13.51
CA VAL A 158 -5.98 -17.82 14.88
C VAL A 158 -6.53 -19.08 15.56
N ARG A 159 -7.37 -19.85 14.87
CA ARG A 159 -8.06 -21.00 15.46
C ARG A 159 -7.25 -22.29 15.41
N ARG A 160 -6.37 -22.48 14.44
CA ARG A 160 -5.49 -23.63 14.35
C ARG A 160 -4.09 -23.29 14.88
N LYS A 161 -3.81 -23.68 16.12
CA LYS A 161 -2.47 -23.56 16.73
C LYS A 161 -1.55 -24.64 16.14
N GLY A 162 -0.41 -24.24 15.54
CA GLY A 162 0.54 -25.20 15.01
C GLY A 162 1.68 -24.55 14.19
N LYS A 163 2.64 -25.38 13.77
CA LYS A 163 3.78 -24.92 12.95
C LYS A 163 3.32 -24.34 11.62
N VAL A 164 2.32 -24.95 10.97
CA VAL A 164 1.77 -24.50 9.68
C VAL A 164 1.15 -23.12 9.80
N ALA A 165 0.32 -22.87 10.81
CA ALA A 165 -0.29 -21.55 11.05
C ALA A 165 0.77 -20.47 11.26
N ARG A 166 1.85 -20.78 11.99
CA ARG A 166 2.97 -19.86 12.21
C ARG A 166 3.74 -19.55 10.92
N ILE A 167 3.97 -20.56 10.08
CA ILE A 167 4.63 -20.38 8.78
C ILE A 167 3.76 -19.54 7.86
N LEU A 168 2.46 -19.84 7.77
CA LEU A 168 1.50 -19.04 6.99
C LEU A 168 1.49 -17.57 7.43
N ASP A 169 1.45 -17.30 8.73
CA ASP A 169 1.49 -15.94 9.28
C ASP A 169 2.77 -15.20 8.87
N MET A 170 3.91 -15.87 8.89
CA MET A 170 5.18 -15.29 8.42
C MET A 170 5.18 -15.04 6.92
N MET A 171 4.75 -16.01 6.11
CA MET A 171 4.73 -15.89 4.65
C MET A 171 3.84 -14.75 4.16
N ILE A 172 2.68 -14.54 4.80
CA ILE A 172 1.76 -13.47 4.43
C ILE A 172 2.35 -12.09 4.75
N MET A 173 3.19 -11.96 5.76
CA MET A 173 3.84 -10.69 6.08
C MET A 173 4.94 -10.30 5.10
N PHE A 174 5.50 -11.25 4.37
CA PHE A 174 6.61 -11.01 3.45
C PHE A 174 6.31 -9.94 2.38
N PRO A 175 5.17 -10.01 1.64
CA PRO A 175 4.83 -9.00 0.64
C PRO A 175 4.57 -7.60 1.21
N PHE A 176 4.26 -7.49 2.49
CA PHE A 176 4.07 -6.20 3.16
C PHE A 176 5.37 -5.39 3.24
N VAL A 177 6.49 -6.08 3.38
CA VAL A 177 7.83 -5.49 3.56
C VAL A 177 8.45 -5.10 2.22
N ILE A 178 8.08 -5.83 1.16
CA ILE A 178 8.69 -5.65 -0.16
C ILE A 178 8.19 -4.33 -0.79
N PRO A 179 9.09 -3.42 -1.20
CA PRO A 179 8.71 -2.25 -1.98
C PRO A 179 7.91 -2.63 -3.23
N GLY A 180 6.90 -1.82 -3.59
CA GLY A 180 6.02 -2.13 -4.72
C GLY A 180 6.72 -2.26 -6.06
N SER A 181 7.80 -1.51 -6.29
CA SER A 181 8.65 -1.64 -7.48
C SER A 181 9.33 -3.01 -7.54
N VAL A 182 9.89 -3.46 -6.42
CA VAL A 182 10.55 -4.78 -6.31
C VAL A 182 9.54 -5.90 -6.57
N LEU A 183 8.36 -5.82 -5.95
CA LEU A 183 7.29 -6.80 -6.18
C LEU A 183 6.85 -6.83 -7.66
N GLY A 184 6.67 -5.66 -8.28
CA GLY A 184 6.30 -5.56 -9.69
C GLY A 184 7.34 -6.20 -10.61
N ILE A 185 8.61 -5.86 -10.42
CA ILE A 185 9.72 -6.45 -11.19
C ILE A 185 9.79 -7.97 -10.97
N SER A 186 9.68 -8.43 -9.72
CA SER A 186 9.71 -9.86 -9.40
C SER A 186 8.58 -10.63 -10.10
N LEU A 187 7.36 -10.06 -10.14
CA LEU A 187 6.23 -10.65 -10.85
C LEU A 187 6.48 -10.71 -12.36
N VAL A 188 7.02 -9.64 -12.95
CA VAL A 188 7.38 -9.63 -14.38
C VAL A 188 8.43 -10.71 -14.66
N VAL A 189 9.51 -10.77 -13.91
CA VAL A 189 10.59 -11.77 -14.11
C VAL A 189 10.06 -13.19 -13.93
N ALA A 190 9.21 -13.43 -12.93
CA ALA A 190 8.65 -14.76 -12.65
C ALA A 190 7.65 -15.21 -13.71
N PHE A 191 6.81 -14.30 -14.22
CA PHE A 191 5.68 -14.62 -15.09
C PHE A 191 5.85 -14.14 -16.54
N ASN A 192 7.07 -13.87 -16.98
CA ASN A 192 7.38 -13.53 -18.38
C ASN A 192 7.91 -14.73 -19.19
N LYS A 193 7.73 -15.94 -18.70
CA LYS A 193 8.20 -17.18 -19.34
C LYS A 193 7.12 -18.23 -19.39
N LYS A 194 7.17 -19.11 -20.43
CA LYS A 194 6.32 -20.31 -20.48
C LYS A 194 6.63 -21.24 -19.28
N PRO A 195 5.64 -21.96 -18.71
CA PRO A 195 4.26 -22.14 -19.19
C PRO A 195 3.27 -21.04 -18.76
N LEU A 196 3.63 -20.17 -17.81
CA LEU A 196 2.74 -19.17 -17.20
C LEU A 196 3.12 -17.74 -17.63
N LEU A 197 2.87 -17.41 -18.90
CA LEU A 197 3.06 -16.06 -19.41
C LEU A 197 1.88 -15.18 -18.99
N LEU A 198 2.02 -14.46 -17.87
CA LEU A 198 0.99 -13.55 -17.36
C LEU A 198 1.33 -12.07 -17.57
N THR A 199 2.57 -11.75 -17.94
CA THR A 199 3.01 -10.36 -18.19
C THR A 199 2.15 -9.73 -19.29
N GLY A 200 1.67 -8.51 -19.04
CA GLY A 200 0.77 -7.79 -19.95
C GLY A 200 -0.71 -8.18 -19.84
N THR A 201 -1.10 -9.07 -18.93
CA THR A 201 -2.49 -9.47 -18.74
C THR A 201 -3.13 -8.82 -17.51
N ALA A 202 -4.47 -8.78 -17.47
CA ALA A 202 -5.22 -8.35 -16.29
C ALA A 202 -4.92 -9.24 -15.06
N ALA A 203 -4.62 -10.52 -15.28
CA ALA A 203 -4.37 -11.47 -14.22
C ALA A 203 -3.17 -11.10 -13.36
N ILE A 204 -2.05 -10.66 -13.93
CA ILE A 204 -0.87 -10.28 -13.16
C ILE A 204 -1.14 -9.03 -12.28
N LEU A 205 -1.99 -8.10 -12.77
CA LEU A 205 -2.40 -6.92 -12.00
C LEU A 205 -3.25 -7.33 -10.78
N ILE A 206 -4.24 -8.21 -11.00
CA ILE A 206 -5.08 -8.73 -9.92
C ILE A 206 -4.24 -9.48 -8.90
N ILE A 207 -3.32 -10.36 -9.34
CA ILE A 207 -2.40 -11.07 -8.45
C ILE A 207 -1.53 -10.09 -7.65
N SER A 208 -0.99 -9.06 -8.30
CA SER A 208 -0.19 -8.03 -7.62
C SER A 208 -0.99 -7.32 -6.53
N TYR A 209 -2.25 -6.95 -6.80
CA TYR A 209 -3.12 -6.33 -5.80
C TYR A 209 -3.43 -7.27 -4.65
N VAL A 210 -3.74 -8.54 -4.95
CA VAL A 210 -4.02 -9.56 -3.93
C VAL A 210 -2.79 -9.75 -3.04
N VAL A 211 -1.64 -10.07 -3.61
CA VAL A 211 -0.41 -10.34 -2.85
C VAL A 211 -0.05 -9.16 -1.94
N ARG A 212 -0.18 -7.93 -2.45
CA ARG A 212 0.19 -6.73 -1.70
C ARG A 212 -0.80 -6.36 -0.60
N LYS A 213 -2.09 -6.62 -0.80
CA LYS A 213 -3.15 -6.17 0.12
C LYS A 213 -3.65 -7.25 1.07
N LEU A 214 -3.45 -8.52 0.75
CA LEU A 214 -3.82 -9.67 1.60
C LEU A 214 -3.34 -9.55 3.06
N PRO A 215 -2.10 -9.10 3.36
CA PRO A 215 -1.63 -8.95 4.72
C PRO A 215 -2.51 -8.06 5.60
N TYR A 216 -3.06 -6.99 5.05
CA TYR A 216 -3.95 -6.07 5.79
C TYR A 216 -5.23 -6.77 6.22
N THR A 217 -5.87 -7.49 5.30
CA THR A 217 -7.12 -8.22 5.59
C THR A 217 -6.89 -9.34 6.59
N VAL A 218 -5.78 -10.08 6.44
CA VAL A 218 -5.41 -11.12 7.42
C VAL A 218 -5.18 -10.53 8.80
N ARG A 219 -4.50 -9.40 8.93
CA ARG A 219 -4.28 -8.74 10.23
C ARG A 219 -5.57 -8.22 10.84
N SER A 220 -6.42 -7.57 10.05
CA SER A 220 -7.73 -7.10 10.53
C SER A 220 -8.62 -8.27 10.95
N GLY A 221 -8.70 -9.32 10.13
CA GLY A 221 -9.46 -10.53 10.45
C GLY A 221 -8.94 -11.26 11.69
N SER A 222 -7.61 -11.38 11.83
CA SER A 222 -7.00 -11.96 13.03
C SER A 222 -7.28 -11.14 14.29
N ALA A 223 -7.19 -9.81 14.19
CA ALA A 223 -7.52 -8.92 15.32
C ALA A 223 -8.99 -9.07 15.75
N PHE A 224 -9.91 -9.14 14.78
CA PHE A 224 -11.33 -9.37 15.04
C PHE A 224 -11.58 -10.74 15.70
N LEU A 225 -11.00 -11.81 15.15
CA LEU A 225 -11.16 -13.16 15.68
C LEU A 225 -10.57 -13.35 17.09
N HIS A 226 -9.55 -12.58 17.46
CA HIS A 226 -9.01 -12.57 18.83
C HIS A 226 -9.92 -11.84 19.83
N GLN A 227 -10.82 -10.96 19.38
CA GLN A 227 -11.78 -10.25 20.23
C GLN A 227 -13.07 -11.06 20.44
N MET A 228 -13.32 -12.04 19.57
CA MET A 228 -14.43 -12.96 19.73
C MET A 228 -14.00 -14.10 20.66
N ASP A 229 -14.80 -14.36 21.69
CA ASP A 229 -14.60 -15.53 22.56
C ASP A 229 -14.58 -16.83 21.74
N PRO A 230 -13.75 -17.81 22.16
CA PRO A 230 -13.57 -19.08 21.45
C PRO A 230 -14.86 -19.90 21.33
#